data_f40b18d9d788526bbd66f5811dd9e5d6
#
_entry.id   f40b18d9d788526bbd66f5811dd9e5d6
#
_cell.length_a   1.000
_cell.length_b   1.000
_cell.length_c   1.000
_cell.angle_alpha   90.00
_cell.angle_beta   90.00
_cell.angle_gamma   90.00
#
_symmetry.space_group_name_H-M   'P 1'
#
loop_
_entity.id
_entity.type
_entity.pdbx_description
1 polymer ?
#
loop_
_entity_poly.entity_id
_entity_poly.type
_entity_poly.pdbx_seq_one_letter_code
_entity_poly.pdbx_strand_id
1 'polypeptide(L)'
;MIKKIVLFALVLIGLQACKSEAKKEAPSLMKEVMDVHDAVMPKMGTIGKLVKLLNQQKDSLLEAAPTAEIDLKIVALSTGVDSLQKAHKKMMTWMKDFGGNFTADEILKGKALNAEKKSILEQEAIKVKEMEAAIIGSIQYAEQLSNQ
;
A
#
# COMPACT_ATOMS: atom_id res chain seq x y z
N MET A 1 -31.15 -47.16 -40.37
CA MET A 1 -30.37 -45.94 -40.80
C MET A 1 -30.20 -44.98 -39.66
N ILE A 2 -29.67 -45.42 -38.53
CA ILE A 2 -29.47 -44.60 -37.31
C ILE A 2 -28.15 -45.07 -36.66
N LYS A 3 -27.02 -44.92 -37.34
CA LYS A 3 -25.71 -45.34 -36.81
C LYS A 3 -24.52 -44.44 -37.20
N LYS A 4 -24.77 -43.21 -37.67
CA LYS A 4 -23.68 -42.32 -38.12
C LYS A 4 -23.69 -40.89 -37.54
N ILE A 5 -24.37 -40.61 -36.44
CA ILE A 5 -24.48 -39.27 -35.84
C ILE A 5 -23.86 -39.21 -34.44
N VAL A 6 -23.10 -40.17 -33.98
CA VAL A 6 -22.55 -40.19 -32.59
C VAL A 6 -21.04 -39.91 -32.51
N LEU A 7 -20.40 -39.49 -33.59
CA LEU A 7 -18.93 -39.34 -33.57
C LEU A 7 -18.43 -37.92 -33.83
N PHE A 8 -19.23 -36.89 -33.55
CA PHE A 8 -18.78 -35.50 -33.78
C PHE A 8 -18.94 -34.53 -32.57
N ALA A 9 -19.09 -35.07 -31.37
CA ALA A 9 -19.36 -34.27 -30.16
C ALA A 9 -18.31 -34.40 -29.08
N LEU A 10 -17.01 -34.54 -29.41
CA LEU A 10 -15.97 -34.74 -28.37
C LEU A 10 -14.61 -34.14 -28.74
N VAL A 11 -14.56 -32.91 -29.21
CA VAL A 11 -13.32 -32.11 -29.23
C VAL A 11 -13.66 -30.63 -29.00
N LEU A 12 -14.20 -30.30 -27.83
CA LEU A 12 -14.27 -28.92 -27.32
C LEU A 12 -13.78 -28.91 -25.88
N ILE A 13 -12.56 -29.43 -25.66
CA ILE A 13 -11.90 -29.32 -24.36
C ILE A 13 -10.76 -28.37 -24.51
N GLY A 14 -10.90 -27.19 -23.84
CA GLY A 14 -9.81 -26.57 -23.16
C GLY A 14 -8.89 -25.68 -23.95
N LEU A 15 -9.34 -24.57 -24.50
CA LEU A 15 -8.56 -23.38 -24.56
C LEU A 15 -8.88 -22.55 -23.30
N GLN A 16 -8.47 -23.02 -22.15
CA GLN A 16 -8.23 -22.12 -21.03
C GLN A 16 -7.02 -21.29 -21.43
N ALA A 17 -7.27 -20.16 -22.06
CA ALA A 17 -6.31 -19.09 -22.21
C ALA A 17 -5.88 -18.69 -20.79
N CYS A 18 -4.71 -19.13 -20.34
CA CYS A 18 -3.98 -18.43 -19.32
C CYS A 18 -3.94 -16.97 -19.77
N LYS A 19 -4.70 -16.09 -19.12
CA LYS A 19 -4.44 -14.67 -19.16
C LYS A 19 -3.06 -14.51 -18.52
N SER A 20 -2.00 -14.57 -19.32
CA SER A 20 -0.72 -14.00 -18.93
C SER A 20 -1.02 -12.52 -18.74
N GLU A 21 -1.03 -12.06 -17.50
CA GLU A 21 -1.01 -10.62 -17.25
C GLU A 21 0.18 -10.08 -18.04
N ALA A 22 -0.11 -9.29 -19.06
CA ALA A 22 0.91 -8.70 -19.90
C ALA A 22 1.82 -7.87 -18.99
N LYS A 23 3.09 -8.25 -18.90
CA LYS A 23 4.08 -7.57 -18.08
C LYS A 23 4.16 -6.13 -18.56
N LYS A 24 3.77 -5.16 -17.73
CA LYS A 24 3.76 -3.75 -18.10
C LYS A 24 5.16 -3.31 -18.49
N GLU A 25 5.29 -2.49 -19.53
CA GLU A 25 6.56 -1.89 -19.90
C GLU A 25 7.08 -0.95 -18.80
N ALA A 26 8.40 -0.92 -18.61
CA ALA A 26 9.03 -0.18 -17.52
C ALA A 26 8.63 1.31 -17.42
N PRO A 27 8.45 2.10 -18.49
CA PRO A 27 8.00 3.48 -18.39
C PRO A 27 6.57 3.61 -17.83
N SER A 28 5.65 2.71 -18.20
CA SER A 28 4.29 2.71 -17.67
C SER A 28 4.24 2.26 -16.21
N LEU A 29 5.09 1.31 -15.84
CA LEU A 29 5.21 0.84 -14.47
C LEU A 29 5.83 1.90 -13.54
N MET A 30 6.85 2.62 -14.01
CA MET A 30 7.44 3.76 -13.28
C MET A 30 6.37 4.81 -12.96
N LYS A 31 5.57 5.17 -13.97
CA LYS A 31 4.46 6.10 -13.77
C LYS A 31 3.45 5.58 -12.75
N GLU A 32 3.06 4.30 -12.82
CA GLU A 32 2.13 3.71 -11.85
C GLU A 32 2.67 3.79 -10.42
N VAL A 33 3.95 3.48 -10.22
CA VAL A 33 4.62 3.57 -8.91
C VAL A 33 4.59 5.01 -8.39
N MET A 34 4.90 5.98 -9.24
CA MET A 34 4.87 7.39 -8.86
C MET A 34 3.45 7.89 -8.61
N ASP A 35 2.46 7.49 -9.41
CA ASP A 35 1.06 7.86 -9.20
C ASP A 35 0.55 7.39 -7.82
N VAL A 36 0.92 6.18 -7.39
CA VAL A 36 0.56 5.68 -6.04
C VAL A 36 1.26 6.50 -4.95
N HIS A 37 2.56 6.76 -5.09
CA HIS A 37 3.30 7.61 -4.15
C HIS A 37 2.64 8.99 -4.02
N ASP A 38 2.37 9.65 -5.15
CA ASP A 38 1.83 11.00 -5.20
C ASP A 38 0.40 11.10 -4.62
N ALA A 39 -0.38 10.01 -4.72
CA ALA A 39 -1.70 9.93 -4.12
C ALA A 39 -1.66 9.87 -2.58
N VAL A 40 -0.62 9.28 -1.98
CA VAL A 40 -0.53 9.11 -0.52
C VAL A 40 0.42 10.08 0.17
N MET A 41 1.37 10.68 -0.55
CA MET A 41 2.32 11.65 0.02
C MET A 41 1.64 12.81 0.76
N PRO A 42 0.54 13.43 0.27
CA PRO A 42 -0.16 14.50 0.99
C PRO A 42 -0.76 14.03 2.33
N LYS A 43 -1.00 12.72 2.51
CA LYS A 43 -1.55 12.14 3.75
C LYS A 43 -0.57 12.13 4.91
N MET A 44 0.72 12.40 4.65
CA MET A 44 1.74 12.50 5.72
C MET A 44 1.40 13.61 6.72
N GLY A 45 0.82 14.73 6.25
CA GLY A 45 0.32 15.78 7.13
C GLY A 45 -0.85 15.34 8.01
N THR A 46 -1.74 14.49 7.48
CA THR A 46 -2.85 13.88 8.24
C THR A 46 -2.32 12.96 9.32
N ILE A 47 -1.34 12.12 9.02
CA ILE A 47 -0.67 11.26 10.02
C ILE A 47 -0.15 12.09 11.19
N GLY A 48 0.58 13.18 10.92
CA GLY A 48 1.11 14.04 11.98
C GLY A 48 0.02 14.65 12.87
N LYS A 49 -1.10 15.09 12.28
CA LYS A 49 -2.25 15.63 13.02
C LYS A 49 -2.91 14.57 13.90
N LEU A 50 -3.11 13.36 13.38
CA LEU A 50 -3.73 12.25 14.12
C LEU A 50 -2.82 11.77 15.27
N VAL A 51 -1.52 11.64 15.04
CA VAL A 51 -0.56 11.32 16.12
C VAL A 51 -0.68 12.31 17.27
N LYS A 52 -0.72 13.63 16.96
CA LYS A 52 -0.90 14.65 17.99
C LYS A 52 -2.24 14.50 18.72
N LEU A 53 -3.33 14.31 17.98
CA LEU A 53 -4.68 14.18 18.55
C LEU A 53 -4.80 12.97 19.49
N LEU A 54 -4.36 11.79 19.03
CA LEU A 54 -4.43 10.57 19.84
C LEU A 54 -3.57 10.65 21.10
N ASN A 55 -2.38 11.29 21.01
CA ASN A 55 -1.56 11.53 22.20
C ASN A 55 -2.24 12.48 23.18
N GLN A 56 -2.87 13.56 22.72
CA GLN A 56 -3.63 14.47 23.60
C GLN A 56 -4.79 13.76 24.31
N GLN A 57 -5.54 12.90 23.59
CA GLN A 57 -6.62 12.09 24.18
C GLN A 57 -6.06 11.12 25.23
N LYS A 58 -4.95 10.45 24.92
CA LYS A 58 -4.27 9.54 25.84
C LYS A 58 -3.80 10.25 27.10
N ASP A 59 -3.17 11.40 26.96
CA ASP A 59 -2.66 12.18 28.09
C ASP A 59 -3.81 12.63 29.01
N SER A 60 -4.95 13.06 28.45
CA SER A 60 -6.18 13.37 29.22
C SER A 60 -6.73 12.18 29.98
N LEU A 61 -6.66 10.96 29.42
CA LEU A 61 -7.11 9.73 30.12
C LEU A 61 -6.17 9.33 31.26
N LEU A 62 -4.87 9.63 31.14
CA LEU A 62 -3.88 9.36 32.20
C LEU A 62 -4.07 10.26 33.44
N GLU A 63 -4.74 11.41 33.30
CA GLU A 63 -5.10 12.28 34.42
C GLU A 63 -6.37 11.84 35.16
N ALA A 64 -7.16 10.93 34.56
CA ALA A 64 -8.38 10.42 35.15
C ALA A 64 -8.10 9.28 36.17
N ALA A 65 -9.08 9.01 37.07
CA ALA A 65 -8.97 7.87 37.96
C ALA A 65 -8.93 6.55 37.16
N PRO A 66 -7.98 5.64 37.45
CA PRO A 66 -7.77 4.44 36.62
C PRO A 66 -8.97 3.49 36.74
N THR A 67 -9.43 3.04 35.56
CA THR A 67 -10.45 1.97 35.42
C THR A 67 -10.01 1.03 34.31
N ALA A 68 -10.48 -0.21 34.29
CA ALA A 68 -10.18 -1.17 33.23
C ALA A 68 -10.59 -0.64 31.84
N GLU A 69 -11.64 0.15 31.73
CA GLU A 69 -12.09 0.77 30.48
C GLU A 69 -11.09 1.84 30.00
N ILE A 70 -10.61 2.70 30.91
CA ILE A 70 -9.60 3.72 30.62
C ILE A 70 -8.31 3.06 30.17
N ASP A 71 -7.86 2.01 30.84
CA ASP A 71 -6.64 1.28 30.48
C ASP A 71 -6.72 0.69 29.06
N LEU A 72 -7.85 0.07 28.72
CA LEU A 72 -8.08 -0.44 27.36
C LEU A 72 -8.07 0.67 26.31
N LYS A 73 -8.65 1.82 26.61
CA LYS A 73 -8.68 2.98 25.73
C LYS A 73 -7.26 3.57 25.51
N ILE A 74 -6.46 3.66 26.56
CA ILE A 74 -5.05 4.09 26.48
C ILE A 74 -4.25 3.14 25.58
N VAL A 75 -4.43 1.82 25.73
CA VAL A 75 -3.76 0.82 24.88
C VAL A 75 -4.19 0.98 23.42
N ALA A 76 -5.48 1.16 23.13
CA ALA A 76 -5.98 1.36 21.78
C ALA A 76 -5.39 2.63 21.14
N LEU A 77 -5.39 3.76 21.84
CA LEU A 77 -4.81 5.03 21.37
C LEU A 77 -3.30 4.89 21.11
N SER A 78 -2.57 4.21 21.99
CA SER A 78 -1.14 3.94 21.80
C SER A 78 -0.89 3.09 20.56
N THR A 79 -1.70 2.06 20.33
CA THR A 79 -1.65 1.22 19.13
C THR A 79 -1.91 2.03 17.86
N GLY A 80 -2.87 2.96 17.91
CA GLY A 80 -3.16 3.88 16.81
C GLY A 80 -1.96 4.78 16.48
N VAL A 81 -1.32 5.37 17.50
CA VAL A 81 -0.10 6.18 17.34
C VAL A 81 1.02 5.38 16.71
N ASP A 82 1.28 4.17 17.22
CA ASP A 82 2.32 3.28 16.69
C ASP A 82 2.08 2.90 15.23
N SER A 83 0.83 2.62 14.87
CA SER A 83 0.43 2.30 13.50
C SER A 83 0.72 3.46 12.54
N LEU A 84 0.33 4.68 12.91
CA LEU A 84 0.58 5.90 12.15
C LEU A 84 2.09 6.17 11.98
N GLN A 85 2.87 6.03 13.05
CA GLN A 85 4.32 6.24 13.01
C GLN A 85 5.03 5.20 12.14
N LYS A 86 4.61 3.93 12.18
CA LYS A 86 5.12 2.87 11.31
C LYS A 86 4.81 3.15 9.84
N ALA A 87 3.59 3.61 9.53
CA ALA A 87 3.21 3.99 8.17
C ALA A 87 4.03 5.17 7.64
N HIS A 88 4.23 6.21 8.47
CA HIS A 88 5.10 7.33 8.14
C HIS A 88 6.54 6.88 7.86
N LYS A 89 7.11 6.05 8.75
CA LYS A 89 8.46 5.51 8.57
C LYS A 89 8.57 4.68 7.29
N LYS A 90 7.54 3.88 6.96
CA LYS A 90 7.51 3.08 5.74
C LYS A 90 7.60 3.97 4.49
N MET A 91 6.88 5.10 4.43
CA MET A 91 6.99 6.10 3.37
C MET A 91 8.41 6.66 3.28
N MET A 92 8.97 7.15 4.37
CA MET A 92 10.31 7.76 4.38
C MET A 92 11.39 6.76 3.93
N THR A 93 11.30 5.51 4.38
CA THR A 93 12.23 4.45 3.99
C THR A 93 12.08 4.13 2.50
N TRP A 94 10.84 3.95 2.02
CA TRP A 94 10.58 3.66 0.62
C TRP A 94 11.11 4.77 -0.30
N MET A 95 10.86 6.04 0.00
CA MET A 95 11.37 7.18 -0.78
C MET A 95 12.90 7.18 -0.85
N LYS A 96 13.58 6.90 0.27
CA LYS A 96 15.04 6.82 0.31
C LYS A 96 15.56 5.69 -0.58
N ASP A 97 14.99 4.51 -0.47
CA ASP A 97 15.43 3.32 -1.19
C ASP A 97 15.12 3.44 -2.69
N PHE A 98 13.92 3.93 -3.04
CA PHE A 98 13.52 4.21 -4.42
C PHE A 98 14.44 5.23 -5.08
N GLY A 99 14.71 6.36 -4.43
CA GLY A 99 15.63 7.39 -4.91
C GLY A 99 17.09 6.93 -4.98
N GLY A 100 17.46 5.89 -4.20
CA GLY A 100 18.78 5.24 -4.31
C GLY A 100 18.89 4.30 -5.51
N ASN A 101 17.77 3.72 -5.96
CA ASN A 101 17.73 2.77 -7.07
C ASN A 101 17.59 3.44 -8.44
N PHE A 102 16.94 4.61 -8.52
CA PHE A 102 16.59 5.27 -9.77
C PHE A 102 17.08 6.71 -9.82
N THR A 103 17.59 7.11 -10.96
CA THR A 103 17.99 8.50 -11.23
C THR A 103 16.78 9.38 -11.57
N ALA A 104 16.92 10.69 -11.39
CA ALA A 104 15.87 11.64 -11.76
C ALA A 104 15.46 11.54 -13.23
N ASP A 105 16.39 11.26 -14.16
CA ASP A 105 16.08 11.08 -15.57
C ASP A 105 15.26 9.81 -15.84
N GLU A 106 15.50 8.74 -15.09
CA GLU A 106 14.74 7.49 -15.19
C GLU A 106 13.30 7.67 -14.63
N ILE A 107 13.17 8.41 -13.53
CA ILE A 107 11.88 8.67 -12.89
C ILE A 107 11.05 9.68 -13.70
N LEU A 108 11.62 10.84 -14.03
CA LEU A 108 10.86 11.99 -14.54
C LEU A 108 10.84 12.08 -16.07
N LYS A 109 11.87 11.56 -16.75
CA LYS A 109 12.04 11.69 -18.21
C LYS A 109 11.88 10.38 -18.97
N GLY A 110 11.60 9.27 -18.26
CA GLY A 110 11.39 7.96 -18.88
C GLY A 110 12.64 7.37 -19.53
N LYS A 111 13.84 7.73 -19.04
CA LYS A 111 15.08 7.12 -19.53
C LYS A 111 15.01 5.60 -19.36
N ALA A 112 15.43 4.87 -20.39
CA ALA A 112 15.33 3.42 -20.42
C ALA A 112 16.11 2.76 -19.28
N LEU A 113 15.45 1.79 -18.61
CA LEU A 113 16.04 0.98 -17.56
C LEU A 113 16.74 -0.26 -18.15
N ASN A 114 17.85 -0.65 -17.55
CA ASN A 114 18.47 -1.95 -17.83
C ASN A 114 17.63 -3.10 -17.19
N ALA A 115 18.01 -4.35 -17.47
CA ALA A 115 17.25 -5.52 -17.00
C ALA A 115 17.18 -5.62 -15.46
N GLU A 116 18.27 -5.29 -14.78
CA GLU A 116 18.32 -5.29 -13.30
C GLU A 116 17.37 -4.26 -12.71
N LYS A 117 17.41 -3.01 -13.18
CA LYS A 117 16.51 -1.94 -12.71
C LYS A 117 15.05 -2.21 -13.04
N LYS A 118 14.75 -2.89 -14.14
CA LYS A 118 13.37 -3.34 -14.42
C LYS A 118 12.86 -4.31 -13.37
N SER A 119 13.69 -5.27 -12.96
CA SER A 119 13.34 -6.21 -11.88
C SER A 119 13.17 -5.51 -10.53
N ILE A 120 14.03 -4.53 -10.22
CA ILE A 120 13.87 -3.70 -9.02
C ILE A 120 12.54 -2.93 -9.08
N LEU A 121 12.22 -2.31 -10.21
CA LEU A 121 10.97 -1.56 -10.36
C LEU A 121 9.71 -2.42 -10.16
N GLU A 122 9.73 -3.68 -10.61
CA GLU A 122 8.65 -4.63 -10.34
C GLU A 122 8.45 -4.89 -8.84
N GLN A 123 9.54 -4.98 -8.08
CA GLN A 123 9.48 -5.11 -6.62
C GLN A 123 8.99 -3.82 -5.96
N GLU A 124 9.44 -2.66 -6.44
CA GLU A 124 9.01 -1.36 -5.93
C GLU A 124 7.51 -1.12 -6.17
N ALA A 125 6.95 -1.61 -7.28
CA ALA A 125 5.51 -1.55 -7.54
C ALA A 125 4.67 -2.33 -6.52
N ILE A 126 5.20 -3.41 -5.97
CA ILE A 126 4.55 -4.15 -4.87
C ILE A 126 4.68 -3.36 -3.57
N LYS A 127 5.90 -2.92 -3.24
CA LYS A 127 6.19 -2.19 -2.00
C LYS A 127 5.40 -0.89 -1.87
N VAL A 128 5.22 -0.13 -2.96
CA VAL A 128 4.47 1.12 -2.94
C VAL A 128 2.99 0.89 -2.64
N LYS A 129 2.39 -0.19 -3.15
CA LYS A 129 1.00 -0.57 -2.83
C LYS A 129 0.83 -1.03 -1.38
N GLU A 130 1.80 -1.77 -0.85
CA GLU A 130 1.80 -2.13 0.57
C GLU A 130 1.98 -0.92 1.48
N MET A 131 2.77 0.06 1.06
CA MET A 131 2.93 1.33 1.74
C MET A 131 1.63 2.13 1.71
N GLU A 132 0.98 2.25 0.57
CA GLU A 132 -0.34 2.88 0.41
C GLU A 132 -1.37 2.26 1.36
N ALA A 133 -1.49 0.94 1.36
CA ALA A 133 -2.41 0.22 2.23
C ALA A 133 -2.13 0.48 3.71
N ALA A 134 -0.85 0.50 4.11
CA ALA A 134 -0.46 0.79 5.48
C ALA A 134 -0.81 2.23 5.90
N ILE A 135 -0.62 3.22 5.01
CA ILE A 135 -0.95 4.62 5.25
C ILE A 135 -2.46 4.80 5.39
N ILE A 136 -3.23 4.31 4.43
CA ILE A 136 -4.69 4.43 4.43
C ILE A 136 -5.28 3.72 5.64
N GLY A 137 -4.87 2.47 5.90
CA GLY A 137 -5.37 1.67 7.02
C GLY A 137 -5.05 2.30 8.38
N SER A 138 -3.83 2.83 8.56
CA SER A 138 -3.46 3.50 9.83
C SER A 138 -4.26 4.79 10.07
N ILE A 139 -4.51 5.58 9.04
CA ILE A 139 -5.33 6.79 9.12
C ILE A 139 -6.77 6.42 9.49
N GLN A 140 -7.38 5.47 8.77
CA GLN A 140 -8.76 5.04 9.05
C GLN A 140 -8.92 4.52 10.49
N TYR A 141 -7.96 3.70 10.96
CA TYR A 141 -7.98 3.21 12.33
C TYR A 141 -7.87 4.34 13.36
N ALA A 142 -6.95 5.29 13.15
CA ALA A 142 -6.79 6.43 14.02
C ALA A 142 -8.02 7.37 14.04
N GLU A 143 -8.66 7.58 12.90
CA GLU A 143 -9.90 8.36 12.80
C GLU A 143 -11.06 7.68 13.57
N GLN A 144 -11.16 6.34 13.50
CA GLN A 144 -12.15 5.60 14.30
C GLN A 144 -11.91 5.76 15.79
N LEU A 145 -10.66 5.71 16.24
CA LEU A 145 -10.29 5.91 17.64
C LEU A 145 -10.58 7.33 18.13
N SER A 146 -10.30 8.34 17.28
CA SER A 146 -10.47 9.74 17.66
C SER A 146 -11.93 10.17 17.83
N ASN A 147 -12.87 9.41 17.28
CA ASN A 147 -14.31 9.68 17.32
C ASN A 147 -15.05 8.93 18.47
N GLN A 148 -14.33 8.19 19.32
CA GLN A 148 -14.84 7.44 20.47
C GLN A 148 -14.64 8.21 21.79
#